data_ea8c2094dad93530ca586e68ac600ec2
#
_entry.id   ea8c2094dad93530ca586e68ac600ec2
#
_cell.length_a   1.000
_cell.length_b   1.000
_cell.length_c   1.000
_cell.angle_alpha   90.00
_cell.angle_beta   90.00
_cell.angle_gamma   90.00
#
_symmetry.space_group_name_H-M   'P 1'
#
loop_
_entity.id
_entity.type
_entity.pdbx_description
1 polymer ?
#
loop_
_entity_poly.entity_id
_entity_poly.type
_entity_poly.pdbx_seq_one_letter_code
_entity_poly.pdbx_strand_id
1 'polypeptide(L)'
;MAKNRLDDRGTRRDRFHQKAKKEGFAARAVYKLEEIDQKVSLFETGDRVLDLGCAPGSWLQYARQQVGETGILVGLDRPVGINAMKALPHARLLSGDVMTVKLEELKGELSGFDVVLSDMAPDTSGIRSLDQSRSEALFERALEIAQAVLSPGGNFVGKLFQGPDFKKLMEAVRLTFDKMKTVKPASSRQISIEQYVVGLGFKGANK
;
A
#
# COMPACT_ATOMS: atom_id res chain seq x y z
N MET A 1 -36.14 17.08 15.36
CA MET A 1 -35.11 16.31 16.10
C MET A 1 -33.95 16.01 15.14
N ALA A 2 -32.81 16.70 15.32
CA ALA A 2 -31.63 16.51 14.47
C ALA A 2 -30.94 15.19 14.86
N LYS A 3 -30.95 14.19 13.98
CA LYS A 3 -30.18 12.95 14.15
C LYS A 3 -28.69 13.28 14.27
N ASN A 4 -28.12 12.84 15.36
CA ASN A 4 -26.72 13.10 15.75
C ASN A 4 -25.76 12.59 14.66
N ARG A 5 -25.04 13.49 13.98
CA ARG A 5 -23.99 13.20 12.98
C ARG A 5 -22.84 12.31 13.50
N LEU A 6 -22.76 12.08 14.81
CA LEU A 6 -21.75 11.23 15.45
C LEU A 6 -22.09 9.73 15.32
N ASP A 7 -23.37 9.37 15.29
CA ASP A 7 -23.84 7.98 15.20
C ASP A 7 -23.59 7.35 13.81
N ASP A 8 -23.65 8.16 12.75
CA ASP A 8 -23.43 7.69 11.36
C ASP A 8 -21.96 7.30 11.09
N ARG A 9 -20.99 7.83 11.85
CA ARG A 9 -19.56 7.53 11.71
C ARG A 9 -19.17 6.19 12.34
N GLY A 10 -19.76 5.85 13.46
CA GLY A 10 -19.58 4.55 14.13
C GLY A 10 -20.14 3.41 13.28
N THR A 11 -21.32 3.61 12.74
CA THR A 11 -22.05 2.62 11.96
C THR A 11 -21.39 2.29 10.61
N ARG A 12 -20.83 3.29 9.91
CA ARG A 12 -20.07 3.04 8.65
C ARG A 12 -18.74 2.34 8.89
N ARG A 13 -18.04 2.68 9.99
CA ARG A 13 -16.79 2.03 10.38
C ARG A 13 -17.01 0.55 10.70
N ASP A 14 -18.12 0.26 11.32
CA ASP A 14 -18.52 -1.10 11.66
C ASP A 14 -18.89 -1.91 10.40
N ARG A 15 -19.61 -1.35 9.44
CA ARG A 15 -20.01 -2.03 8.18
C ARG A 15 -18.83 -2.56 7.37
N PHE A 16 -17.78 -1.76 7.13
CA PHE A 16 -16.60 -2.23 6.40
C PHE A 16 -15.81 -3.28 7.19
N HIS A 17 -15.75 -3.14 8.52
CA HIS A 17 -15.11 -4.13 9.36
C HIS A 17 -15.89 -5.45 9.36
N GLN A 18 -17.21 -5.39 9.51
CA GLN A 18 -18.08 -6.57 9.44
C GLN A 18 -18.04 -7.22 8.05
N LYS A 19 -18.05 -6.41 6.97
CA LYS A 19 -17.91 -6.91 5.60
C LYS A 19 -16.60 -7.66 5.43
N ALA A 20 -15.47 -7.08 5.83
CA ALA A 20 -14.15 -7.73 5.73
C ALA A 20 -14.12 -9.05 6.50
N LYS A 21 -14.64 -9.08 7.73
CA LYS A 21 -14.74 -10.30 8.53
C LYS A 21 -15.59 -11.38 7.86
N LYS A 22 -16.73 -11.00 7.26
CA LYS A 22 -17.62 -11.92 6.54
C LYS A 22 -16.95 -12.49 5.29
N GLU A 23 -16.17 -11.68 4.59
CA GLU A 23 -15.45 -12.07 3.37
C GLU A 23 -14.09 -12.73 3.64
N GLY A 24 -13.71 -12.90 4.92
CA GLY A 24 -12.47 -13.58 5.33
C GLY A 24 -11.20 -12.72 5.24
N PHE A 25 -11.32 -11.43 5.02
CA PHE A 25 -10.17 -10.52 4.99
C PHE A 25 -9.68 -10.15 6.40
N ALA A 26 -8.37 -10.03 6.55
CA ALA A 26 -7.72 -9.69 7.81
C ALA A 26 -8.07 -8.27 8.30
N ALA A 27 -8.33 -7.33 7.38
CA ALA A 27 -8.70 -5.96 7.73
C ALA A 27 -9.54 -5.28 6.64
N ARG A 28 -10.30 -4.26 7.03
CA ARG A 28 -11.11 -3.44 6.12
C ARG A 28 -10.28 -2.62 5.13
N ALA A 29 -8.96 -2.51 5.34
CA ALA A 29 -8.06 -1.81 4.44
C ALA A 29 -8.04 -2.44 3.03
N VAL A 30 -8.46 -3.70 2.89
CA VAL A 30 -8.64 -4.38 1.60
C VAL A 30 -9.46 -3.57 0.61
N TYR A 31 -10.55 -2.93 1.04
CA TYR A 31 -11.42 -2.16 0.16
C TYR A 31 -10.77 -0.90 -0.41
N LYS A 32 -9.72 -0.41 0.21
CA LYS A 32 -8.93 0.70 -0.37
C LYS A 32 -8.18 0.24 -1.61
N LEU A 33 -7.53 -0.94 -1.52
CA LEU A 33 -6.80 -1.52 -2.65
C LEU A 33 -7.76 -1.95 -3.76
N GLU A 34 -8.87 -2.59 -3.41
CA GLU A 34 -9.93 -2.95 -4.37
C GLU A 34 -10.42 -1.73 -5.15
N GLU A 35 -10.74 -0.60 -4.47
CA GLU A 35 -11.18 0.63 -5.13
C GLU A 35 -10.09 1.27 -6.01
N ILE A 36 -8.82 1.15 -5.61
CA ILE A 36 -7.69 1.63 -6.41
C ILE A 36 -7.57 0.77 -7.66
N ASP A 37 -7.54 -0.55 -7.52
CA ASP A 37 -7.39 -1.49 -8.61
C ASP A 37 -8.50 -1.37 -9.65
N GLN A 38 -9.77 -1.26 -9.22
CA GLN A 38 -10.92 -1.00 -10.10
C GLN A 38 -10.77 0.27 -10.95
N LYS A 39 -10.02 1.27 -10.48
CA LYS A 39 -9.82 2.54 -11.20
C LYS A 39 -8.63 2.53 -12.15
N VAL A 40 -7.66 1.64 -11.94
CA VAL A 40 -6.39 1.73 -12.67
C VAL A 40 -5.96 0.40 -13.31
N SER A 41 -6.60 -0.73 -12.97
CA SER A 41 -6.18 -2.08 -13.39
C SER A 41 -4.72 -2.33 -13.02
N LEU A 42 -4.50 -2.51 -11.72
CA LEU A 42 -3.16 -2.53 -11.12
C LEU A 42 -2.43 -3.85 -11.35
N PHE A 43 -3.19 -4.97 -11.38
CA PHE A 43 -2.65 -6.32 -11.37
C PHE A 43 -2.91 -7.08 -12.67
N GLU A 44 -1.98 -7.99 -12.99
CA GLU A 44 -2.15 -9.02 -14.00
C GLU A 44 -1.92 -10.42 -13.38
N THR A 45 -2.50 -11.44 -14.01
CA THR A 45 -2.29 -12.82 -13.56
C THR A 45 -0.81 -13.21 -13.67
N GLY A 46 -0.26 -13.74 -12.58
CA GLY A 46 1.15 -14.14 -12.51
C GLY A 46 2.09 -13.06 -11.97
N ASP A 47 1.60 -11.86 -11.68
CA ASP A 47 2.43 -10.77 -11.17
C ASP A 47 3.19 -11.13 -9.88
N ARG A 48 4.37 -10.55 -9.76
CA ARG A 48 5.20 -10.56 -8.55
C ARG A 48 4.91 -9.27 -7.77
N VAL A 49 4.33 -9.41 -6.60
CA VAL A 49 3.86 -8.28 -5.77
C VAL A 49 4.69 -8.16 -4.52
N LEU A 50 5.17 -6.96 -4.23
CA LEU A 50 5.78 -6.58 -2.96
C LEU A 50 4.83 -5.65 -2.19
N ASP A 51 4.50 -6.00 -0.93
CA ASP A 51 3.68 -5.19 -0.04
C ASP A 51 4.51 -4.69 1.16
N LEU A 52 4.74 -3.39 1.22
CA LEU A 52 5.50 -2.70 2.26
C LEU A 52 4.55 -2.22 3.37
N GLY A 53 4.73 -2.72 4.60
CA GLY A 53 3.79 -2.53 5.70
C GLY A 53 2.60 -3.47 5.56
N CYS A 54 2.87 -4.74 5.26
CA CYS A 54 1.86 -5.71 4.83
C CYS A 54 0.89 -6.15 5.92
N ALA A 55 1.21 -5.99 7.22
CA ALA A 55 0.34 -6.44 8.30
C ALA A 55 -0.97 -5.63 8.37
N PRO A 56 -2.09 -6.28 8.63
CA PRO A 56 -2.32 -7.68 8.98
C PRO A 56 -2.51 -8.63 7.79
N GLY A 57 -2.16 -8.24 6.56
CA GLY A 57 -2.16 -9.11 5.38
C GLY A 57 -3.35 -8.94 4.43
N SER A 58 -4.23 -7.99 4.66
CA SER A 58 -5.45 -7.83 3.85
C SER A 58 -5.16 -7.42 2.40
N TRP A 59 -4.09 -6.66 2.16
CA TRP A 59 -3.67 -6.28 0.82
C TRP A 59 -3.04 -7.46 0.08
N LEU A 60 -2.21 -8.26 0.76
CA LEU A 60 -1.69 -9.51 0.19
C LEU A 60 -2.79 -10.53 -0.11
N GLN A 61 -3.85 -10.60 0.73
CA GLN A 61 -5.00 -11.47 0.44
C GLN A 61 -5.72 -11.05 -0.85
N TYR A 62 -5.94 -9.73 -1.05
CA TYR A 62 -6.53 -9.21 -2.28
C TYR A 62 -5.62 -9.45 -3.49
N ALA A 63 -4.34 -9.10 -3.36
CA ALA A 63 -3.36 -9.34 -4.43
C ALA A 63 -3.34 -10.80 -4.87
N ARG A 64 -3.42 -11.77 -3.94
CA ARG A 64 -3.51 -13.20 -4.27
C ARG A 64 -4.70 -13.52 -5.16
N GLN A 65 -5.85 -12.92 -4.88
CA GLN A 65 -7.05 -13.12 -5.69
C GLN A 65 -6.88 -12.59 -7.12
N GLN A 66 -6.13 -11.51 -7.29
CA GLN A 66 -5.90 -10.90 -8.61
C GLN A 66 -4.81 -11.61 -9.41
N VAL A 67 -3.66 -11.91 -8.78
CA VAL A 67 -2.52 -12.51 -9.49
C VAL A 67 -2.63 -14.04 -9.67
N GLY A 68 -3.57 -14.68 -8.98
CA GLY A 68 -3.79 -16.12 -9.05
C GLY A 68 -2.65 -16.95 -8.45
N GLU A 69 -2.69 -18.26 -8.67
CA GLU A 69 -1.74 -19.22 -8.05
C GLU A 69 -0.31 -19.09 -8.58
N THR A 70 -0.13 -18.64 -9.80
CA THR A 70 1.18 -18.44 -10.44
C THR A 70 1.89 -17.18 -9.99
N GLY A 71 1.16 -16.22 -9.41
CA GLY A 71 1.73 -15.00 -8.89
C GLY A 71 2.58 -15.21 -7.63
N ILE A 72 3.52 -14.31 -7.40
CA ILE A 72 4.43 -14.35 -6.26
C ILE A 72 4.11 -13.17 -5.34
N LEU A 73 3.93 -13.46 -4.06
CA LEU A 73 3.68 -12.44 -3.04
C LEU A 73 4.83 -12.36 -2.06
N VAL A 74 5.33 -11.16 -1.83
CA VAL A 74 6.32 -10.86 -0.80
C VAL A 74 5.77 -9.73 0.06
N GLY A 75 5.78 -9.90 1.38
CA GLY A 75 5.37 -8.88 2.34
C GLY A 75 6.51 -8.54 3.28
N LEU A 76 6.68 -7.26 3.57
CA LEU A 76 7.58 -6.75 4.60
C LEU A 76 6.78 -6.00 5.66
N ASP A 77 7.01 -6.32 6.92
CA ASP A 77 6.53 -5.52 8.06
C ASP A 77 7.48 -5.65 9.25
N ARG A 78 7.30 -4.78 10.23
CA ARG A 78 8.03 -4.85 11.50
C ARG A 78 7.72 -6.18 12.20
N PRO A 79 8.63 -6.71 13.06
CA PRO A 79 8.44 -8.01 13.72
C PRO A 79 7.09 -8.16 14.42
N VAL A 80 6.60 -7.10 15.08
CA VAL A 80 5.30 -7.10 15.75
C VAL A 80 4.14 -7.31 14.79
N GLY A 81 4.22 -6.73 13.59
CA GLY A 81 3.21 -6.90 12.55
C GLY A 81 3.21 -8.33 12.00
N ILE A 82 4.37 -8.83 11.62
CA ILE A 82 4.52 -10.19 11.07
C ILE A 82 4.04 -11.25 12.07
N ASN A 83 4.42 -11.11 13.34
CA ASN A 83 4.02 -12.05 14.39
C ASN A 83 2.49 -12.05 14.66
N ALA A 84 1.81 -10.94 14.36
CA ALA A 84 0.36 -10.82 14.51
C ALA A 84 -0.41 -11.33 13.28
N MET A 85 0.26 -11.57 12.16
CA MET A 85 -0.38 -12.05 10.93
C MET A 85 -0.74 -13.53 11.06
N LYS A 86 -1.93 -13.87 10.55
CA LYS A 86 -2.26 -15.27 10.26
C LYS A 86 -1.42 -15.73 9.07
N ALA A 87 -1.11 -17.03 9.05
CA ALA A 87 -0.42 -17.61 7.92
C ALA A 87 -1.14 -17.25 6.60
N LEU A 88 -0.37 -16.67 5.67
CA LEU A 88 -0.81 -16.43 4.30
C LEU A 88 -0.13 -17.50 3.43
N PRO A 89 -0.87 -18.54 3.00
CA PRO A 89 -0.32 -19.56 2.13
C PRO A 89 0.31 -18.92 0.88
N HIS A 90 1.49 -19.38 0.51
CA HIS A 90 2.20 -18.96 -0.71
C HIS A 90 2.64 -17.48 -0.74
N ALA A 91 2.78 -16.82 0.43
CA ALA A 91 3.42 -15.52 0.55
C ALA A 91 4.74 -15.65 1.34
N ARG A 92 5.80 -15.04 0.83
CA ARG A 92 7.06 -14.88 1.57
C ARG A 92 6.95 -13.65 2.46
N LEU A 93 6.96 -13.84 3.78
CA LEU A 93 6.88 -12.75 4.74
C LEU A 93 8.25 -12.46 5.33
N LEU A 94 8.65 -11.21 5.27
CA LEU A 94 9.91 -10.69 5.79
C LEU A 94 9.65 -9.82 7.01
N SER A 95 10.47 -10.03 8.04
CA SER A 95 10.42 -9.25 9.28
C SER A 95 11.56 -8.22 9.26
N GLY A 96 11.21 -6.94 9.20
CA GLY A 96 12.21 -5.87 9.13
C GLY A 96 11.60 -4.47 9.11
N ASP A 97 12.47 -3.48 9.22
CA ASP A 97 12.08 -2.07 9.08
C ASP A 97 12.33 -1.62 7.64
N VAL A 98 11.31 -1.05 7.01
CA VAL A 98 11.38 -0.52 5.64
C VAL A 98 12.50 0.51 5.47
N MET A 99 12.80 1.28 6.51
CA MET A 99 13.83 2.32 6.47
C MET A 99 15.25 1.76 6.35
N THR A 100 15.47 0.52 6.80
CA THR A 100 16.82 -0.09 6.88
C THR A 100 16.96 -1.39 6.12
N VAL A 101 15.87 -1.96 5.60
CA VAL A 101 15.90 -3.23 4.86
C VAL A 101 16.80 -3.13 3.61
N LYS A 102 17.55 -4.19 3.35
CA LYS A 102 18.36 -4.31 2.13
C LYS A 102 17.52 -4.78 0.96
N LEU A 103 17.76 -4.20 -0.20
CA LEU A 103 16.99 -4.51 -1.42
C LEU A 103 17.12 -5.97 -1.85
N GLU A 104 18.30 -6.56 -1.63
CA GLU A 104 18.60 -7.96 -1.92
C GLU A 104 17.72 -8.90 -1.07
N GLU A 105 17.45 -8.53 0.18
CA GLU A 105 16.56 -9.30 1.06
C GLU A 105 15.11 -9.28 0.56
N LEU A 106 14.66 -8.15 0.00
CA LEU A 106 13.32 -8.03 -0.58
C LEU A 106 13.18 -8.89 -1.83
N LYS A 107 14.16 -8.83 -2.73
CA LYS A 107 14.14 -9.55 -4.00
C LYS A 107 14.36 -11.05 -3.79
N GLY A 108 15.33 -11.43 -2.96
CA GLY A 108 15.81 -12.82 -2.92
C GLY A 108 16.28 -13.24 -4.31
N GLU A 109 15.73 -14.34 -4.83
CA GLU A 109 16.06 -14.86 -6.17
C GLU A 109 15.25 -14.21 -7.32
N LEU A 110 14.32 -13.31 -7.01
CA LEU A 110 13.51 -12.64 -8.03
C LEU A 110 14.34 -11.61 -8.81
N SER A 111 14.11 -11.54 -10.10
CA SER A 111 14.71 -10.51 -10.98
C SER A 111 14.15 -9.10 -10.69
N GLY A 112 12.90 -9.02 -10.21
CA GLY A 112 12.20 -7.80 -9.86
C GLY A 112 10.73 -8.07 -9.53
N PHE A 113 9.98 -7.00 -9.28
CA PHE A 113 8.55 -7.04 -9.01
C PHE A 113 7.78 -6.35 -10.13
N ASP A 114 6.53 -6.75 -10.31
CA ASP A 114 5.62 -6.15 -11.28
C ASP A 114 4.73 -5.11 -10.59
N VAL A 115 4.45 -5.31 -9.29
CA VAL A 115 3.69 -4.34 -8.47
C VAL A 115 4.35 -4.15 -7.10
N VAL A 116 4.50 -2.88 -6.68
CA VAL A 116 4.92 -2.51 -5.32
C VAL A 116 3.80 -1.71 -4.66
N LEU A 117 3.39 -2.18 -3.48
CA LEU A 117 2.31 -1.62 -2.67
C LEU A 117 2.85 -1.04 -1.36
N SER A 118 2.23 0.02 -0.85
CA SER A 118 2.54 0.57 0.47
C SER A 118 1.30 1.23 1.09
N ASP A 119 0.71 0.61 2.12
CA ASP A 119 -0.30 1.23 3.00
C ASP A 119 0.30 1.65 4.35
N MET A 120 1.60 1.90 4.40
CA MET A 120 2.29 2.30 5.62
C MET A 120 1.74 3.61 6.17
N ALA A 121 1.63 3.69 7.49
CA ALA A 121 1.33 4.91 8.22
C ALA A 121 2.35 5.10 9.34
N PRO A 122 2.72 6.33 9.66
CA PRO A 122 3.52 6.59 10.84
C PRO A 122 2.72 6.25 12.11
N ASP A 123 3.44 5.95 13.18
CA ASP A 123 2.86 5.99 14.52
C ASP A 123 2.45 7.44 14.80
N THR A 124 1.14 7.70 14.80
CA THR A 124 0.62 9.07 14.87
C THR A 124 0.83 9.67 16.24
N SER A 125 1.47 10.84 16.27
CA SER A 125 1.72 11.61 17.49
C SER A 125 0.54 12.51 17.88
N GLY A 126 -0.41 12.73 16.96
CA GLY A 126 -1.47 13.74 17.06
C GLY A 126 -1.01 15.15 16.67
N ILE A 127 0.27 15.37 16.43
CA ILE A 127 0.83 16.62 15.90
C ILE A 127 0.86 16.51 14.38
N ARG A 128 -0.05 17.24 13.73
CA ARG A 128 -0.31 17.13 12.29
C ARG A 128 0.95 17.27 11.43
N SER A 129 1.78 18.28 11.69
CA SER A 129 3.01 18.52 10.91
C SER A 129 4.00 17.37 11.05
N LEU A 130 4.17 16.82 12.24
CA LEU A 130 5.06 15.69 12.49
C LEU A 130 4.55 14.41 11.81
N ASP A 131 3.24 14.15 11.90
CA ASP A 131 2.63 12.99 11.26
C ASP A 131 2.70 13.09 9.72
N GLN A 132 2.57 14.30 9.16
CA GLN A 132 2.77 14.55 7.73
C GLN A 132 4.22 14.26 7.30
N SER A 133 5.22 14.86 7.97
CA SER A 133 6.63 14.64 7.63
C SER A 133 7.04 13.16 7.75
N ARG A 134 6.54 12.45 8.75
CA ARG A 134 6.79 10.99 8.88
C ARG A 134 6.13 10.19 7.75
N SER A 135 4.91 10.56 7.34
CA SER A 135 4.24 9.94 6.20
C SER A 135 4.98 10.20 4.89
N GLU A 136 5.51 11.40 4.70
CA GLU A 136 6.32 11.78 3.54
C GLU A 136 7.61 10.95 3.48
N ALA A 137 8.31 10.78 4.59
CA ALA A 137 9.52 9.94 4.66
C ALA A 137 9.23 8.46 4.34
N LEU A 138 8.13 7.90 4.85
CA LEU A 138 7.72 6.52 4.53
C LEU A 138 7.36 6.36 3.05
N PHE A 139 6.68 7.34 2.47
CA PHE A 139 6.32 7.33 1.05
C PHE A 139 7.57 7.46 0.15
N GLU A 140 8.48 8.38 0.48
CA GLU A 140 9.74 8.58 -0.23
C GLU A 140 10.55 7.28 -0.23
N ARG A 141 10.68 6.63 0.93
CA ARG A 141 11.37 5.35 1.06
C ARG A 141 10.68 4.24 0.25
N ALA A 142 9.36 4.16 0.26
CA ALA A 142 8.62 3.20 -0.55
C ALA A 142 8.83 3.41 -2.05
N LEU A 143 8.91 4.68 -2.50
CA LEU A 143 9.19 5.03 -3.89
C LEU A 143 10.64 4.67 -4.29
N GLU A 144 11.62 4.93 -3.43
CA GLU A 144 13.02 4.51 -3.63
C GLU A 144 13.13 2.99 -3.80
N ILE A 145 12.47 2.23 -2.92
CA ILE A 145 12.42 0.78 -3.02
C ILE A 145 11.78 0.38 -4.35
N ALA A 146 10.63 0.96 -4.71
CA ALA A 146 9.95 0.67 -5.96
C ALA A 146 10.85 0.90 -7.18
N GLN A 147 11.57 2.04 -7.22
CA GLN A 147 12.53 2.35 -8.30
C GLN A 147 13.67 1.33 -8.42
N ALA A 148 14.08 0.72 -7.31
CA ALA A 148 15.18 -0.23 -7.27
C ALA A 148 14.76 -1.68 -7.56
N VAL A 149 13.49 -2.04 -7.34
CA VAL A 149 13.02 -3.41 -7.43
C VAL A 149 11.97 -3.68 -8.50
N LEU A 150 11.30 -2.64 -9.03
CA LEU A 150 10.33 -2.80 -10.10
C LEU A 150 10.99 -3.21 -11.42
N SER A 151 10.33 -4.11 -12.12
CA SER A 151 10.61 -4.37 -13.53
C SER A 151 10.10 -3.21 -14.39
N PRO A 152 10.72 -2.90 -15.54
CA PRO A 152 10.16 -1.94 -16.50
C PRO A 152 8.70 -2.28 -16.82
N GLY A 153 7.82 -1.28 -16.85
CA GLY A 153 6.38 -1.45 -17.01
C GLY A 153 5.61 -1.72 -15.70
N GLY A 154 6.29 -1.95 -14.60
CA GLY A 154 5.67 -2.26 -13.30
C GLY A 154 4.92 -1.07 -12.68
N ASN A 155 4.11 -1.35 -11.67
CA ASN A 155 3.19 -0.40 -11.05
C ASN A 155 3.53 -0.15 -9.56
N PHE A 156 3.21 1.04 -9.08
CA PHE A 156 3.42 1.45 -7.69
C PHE A 156 2.16 2.06 -7.10
N VAL A 157 1.85 1.70 -5.86
CA VAL A 157 0.83 2.35 -5.03
C VAL A 157 1.43 2.72 -3.70
N GLY A 158 1.40 3.99 -3.34
CA GLY A 158 1.86 4.46 -2.03
C GLY A 158 0.84 5.36 -1.36
N LYS A 159 0.64 5.15 -0.04
CA LYS A 159 -0.14 6.06 0.79
C LYS A 159 0.69 7.26 1.18
N LEU A 160 0.11 8.45 1.02
CA LEU A 160 0.73 9.72 1.36
C LEU A 160 -0.28 10.63 2.07
N PHE A 161 0.13 11.26 3.17
CA PHE A 161 -0.65 12.33 3.77
C PHE A 161 -0.40 13.65 3.03
N GLN A 162 -1.46 14.42 2.83
CA GLN A 162 -1.29 15.76 2.25
C GLN A 162 -0.51 16.65 3.21
N GLY A 163 0.74 16.92 2.89
CA GLY A 163 1.69 17.71 3.66
C GLY A 163 2.49 18.67 2.77
N PRO A 164 3.51 19.34 3.33
CA PRO A 164 4.33 20.33 2.62
C PRO A 164 5.00 19.80 1.35
N ASP A 165 5.56 18.58 1.40
CA ASP A 165 6.31 17.97 0.29
C ASP A 165 5.43 17.16 -0.67
N PHE A 166 4.10 17.17 -0.48
CA PHE A 166 3.16 16.40 -1.30
C PHE A 166 3.36 16.62 -2.80
N LYS A 167 3.49 17.88 -3.24
CA LYS A 167 3.68 18.21 -4.67
C LYS A 167 5.02 17.69 -5.21
N LYS A 168 6.09 17.82 -4.42
CA LYS A 168 7.44 17.34 -4.76
C LYS A 168 7.42 15.82 -4.96
N LEU A 169 6.80 15.09 -4.04
CA LEU A 169 6.69 13.63 -4.12
C LEU A 169 5.83 13.17 -5.29
N MET A 170 4.73 13.85 -5.59
CA MET A 170 3.94 13.58 -6.79
C MET A 170 4.75 13.80 -8.08
N GLU A 171 5.58 14.84 -8.13
CA GLU A 171 6.43 15.08 -9.29
C GLU A 171 7.49 13.99 -9.45
N ALA A 172 8.08 13.50 -8.35
CA ALA A 172 8.98 12.36 -8.39
C ALA A 172 8.32 11.11 -9.00
N VAL A 173 7.06 10.84 -8.66
CA VAL A 173 6.31 9.73 -9.28
C VAL A 173 6.06 9.98 -10.77
N ARG A 174 5.72 11.21 -11.20
CA ARG A 174 5.54 11.55 -12.62
C ARG A 174 6.81 11.35 -13.45
N LEU A 175 7.95 11.68 -12.89
CA LEU A 175 9.23 11.48 -13.57
C LEU A 175 9.58 9.99 -13.69
N THR A 176 9.18 9.19 -12.74
CA THR A 176 9.51 7.75 -12.63
C THR A 176 8.58 6.86 -13.47
N PHE A 177 7.30 7.21 -13.60
CA PHE A 177 6.29 6.38 -14.25
C PHE A 177 5.69 7.06 -15.50
N ASP A 178 5.14 6.26 -16.42
CA ASP A 178 4.49 6.77 -17.63
C ASP A 178 3.20 7.53 -17.31
N LYS A 179 2.46 7.06 -16.31
CA LYS A 179 1.21 7.68 -15.86
C LYS A 179 1.20 7.77 -14.34
N MET A 180 0.66 8.87 -13.80
CA MET A 180 0.43 9.05 -12.38
C MET A 180 -1.04 9.41 -12.14
N LYS A 181 -1.65 8.77 -11.15
CA LYS A 181 -3.00 9.11 -10.65
C LYS A 181 -2.97 9.29 -9.14
N THR A 182 -3.89 10.07 -8.62
CA THR A 182 -4.17 10.14 -7.18
C THR A 182 -5.56 9.58 -6.94
N VAL A 183 -5.68 8.73 -5.93
CA VAL A 183 -6.95 8.09 -5.54
C VAL A 183 -7.20 8.35 -4.07
N LYS A 184 -8.40 8.84 -3.74
CA LYS A 184 -8.91 8.86 -2.38
C LYS A 184 -10.06 7.85 -2.31
N PRO A 185 -9.83 6.63 -1.76
CA PRO A 185 -10.88 5.63 -1.67
C PRO A 185 -12.06 6.10 -0.82
N ALA A 186 -13.28 5.75 -1.21
CA ALA A 186 -14.49 6.07 -0.43
C ALA A 186 -14.51 5.30 0.91
N SER A 187 -13.82 4.15 0.97
CA SER A 187 -13.59 3.38 2.19
C SER A 187 -12.63 4.06 3.18
N SER A 188 -11.88 5.09 2.76
CA SER A 188 -11.09 5.94 3.64
C SER A 188 -11.99 6.75 4.59
N ARG A 189 -11.48 7.08 5.79
CA ARG A 189 -12.22 7.96 6.69
C ARG A 189 -12.36 9.35 6.08
N GLN A 190 -13.56 9.95 6.15
CA GLN A 190 -13.81 11.28 5.57
C GLN A 190 -12.87 12.38 6.11
N ILE A 191 -12.47 12.28 7.37
CA ILE A 191 -11.55 13.23 8.03
C ILE A 191 -10.09 12.92 7.75
N SER A 192 -9.77 11.80 7.09
CA SER A 192 -8.38 11.42 6.79
C SER A 192 -7.82 12.31 5.68
N ILE A 193 -6.61 12.78 5.90
CA ILE A 193 -5.81 13.50 4.91
C ILE A 193 -5.02 12.56 4.01
N GLU A 194 -5.24 11.24 4.15
CA GLU A 194 -4.59 10.22 3.33
C GLU A 194 -5.06 10.27 1.88
N GLN A 195 -4.11 10.11 0.97
CA GLN A 195 -4.33 9.84 -0.44
C GLN A 195 -3.42 8.70 -0.88
N TYR A 196 -3.80 8.05 -1.95
CA TYR A 196 -2.94 7.06 -2.60
C TYR A 196 -2.43 7.65 -3.91
N VAL A 197 -1.11 7.66 -4.04
CA VAL A 197 -0.44 8.04 -5.28
C VAL A 197 -0.10 6.75 -6.01
N VAL A 198 -0.54 6.68 -7.27
CA VAL A 198 -0.39 5.52 -8.13
C VAL A 198 0.50 5.88 -9.30
N GLY A 199 1.61 5.18 -9.47
CA GLY A 199 2.47 5.22 -10.65
C GLY A 199 2.22 3.98 -11.49
N LEU A 200 1.96 4.14 -12.78
CA LEU A 200 1.73 3.05 -13.73
C LEU A 200 2.78 3.10 -14.84
N GLY A 201 3.35 1.95 -15.15
CA GLY A 201 4.38 1.82 -16.17
C GLY A 201 5.71 2.43 -15.71
N PHE A 202 6.44 1.71 -14.86
CA PHE A 202 7.78 2.13 -14.45
C PHE A 202 8.72 2.23 -15.66
N LYS A 203 9.34 3.38 -15.87
CA LYS A 203 10.20 3.65 -17.04
C LYS A 203 11.52 2.88 -17.04
N GLY A 204 11.84 2.24 -15.93
CA GLY A 204 13.16 1.65 -15.69
C GLY A 204 14.10 2.65 -14.99
N ALA A 205 15.17 2.12 -14.36
CA ALA A 205 16.23 2.96 -13.82
C ALA A 205 16.92 3.67 -15.01
N ASN A 206 16.97 5.01 -14.98
CA ASN A 206 17.79 5.74 -15.92
C ASN A 206 19.24 5.25 -15.77
N LYS A 207 19.76 4.65 -16.83
CA LYS A 207 21.18 4.29 -16.94
C LYS A 207 22.02 5.53 -17.10
#